data_df4d5f4d19023b98444287cc233327cd
#
_entry.id   df4d5f4d19023b98444287cc233327cd
#
_cell.length_a   1.000
_cell.length_b   1.000
_cell.length_c   1.000
_cell.angle_alpha   90.00
_cell.angle_beta   90.00
_cell.angle_gamma   90.00
#
_symmetry.space_group_name_H-M   'P 1'
#
loop_
_entity.id
_entity.type
_entity.pdbx_description
1 polymer ?
#
loop_
_entity_poly.entity_id
_entity_poly.type
_entity_poly.pdbx_seq_one_letter_code
_entity_poly.pdbx_strand_id
1 'polypeptide(L)'
;MTGGFLELLLGDSITRLVFFPTLAVIPLLFMRRAPAQAVKIYGLAVSLVELGLIIAFTASHWDASGMLVRDPVLPWIQMPGLSIVYEVGMDGISLPLVLLTGLLLPIVMLGSWKGIDKHWPGFVLAMLLLTTGIVGSLVALDLFLF
;
A
#
# COMPACT_ATOMS: atom_id res chain seq x y z
N MET A 1 -18.75 5.85 15.81
CA MET A 1 -17.48 5.13 15.98
C MET A 1 -17.03 4.34 14.73
N THR A 2 -17.82 4.24 13.69
CA THR A 2 -17.49 3.52 12.44
C THR A 2 -16.83 4.40 11.36
N GLY A 3 -16.69 5.70 11.59
CA GLY A 3 -16.10 6.65 10.63
C GLY A 3 -14.57 6.60 10.53
N GLY A 4 -13.87 6.34 11.61
CA GLY A 4 -12.43 6.57 11.68
C GLY A 4 -11.59 5.79 10.66
N PHE A 5 -11.79 4.47 10.49
CA PHE A 5 -11.00 3.66 9.55
C PHE A 5 -11.38 3.92 8.09
N LEU A 6 -12.67 4.10 7.80
CA LEU A 6 -13.13 4.44 6.45
C LEU A 6 -12.68 5.86 6.04
N GLU A 7 -12.68 6.80 6.97
CA GLU A 7 -12.16 8.15 6.73
C GLU A 7 -10.65 8.12 6.41
N LEU A 8 -9.87 7.26 7.11
CA LEU A 8 -8.46 7.06 6.80
C LEU A 8 -8.24 6.40 5.42
N LEU A 9 -9.09 5.45 5.02
CA LEU A 9 -9.00 4.82 3.70
C LEU A 9 -9.37 5.77 2.55
N LEU A 10 -10.30 6.70 2.77
CA LEU A 10 -10.79 7.62 1.76
C LEU A 10 -10.06 8.97 1.78
N GLY A 11 -9.45 9.33 2.91
CA GLY A 11 -8.70 10.57 3.10
C GLY A 11 -7.29 10.54 2.53
N ASP A 12 -6.56 11.63 2.71
CA ASP A 12 -5.13 11.72 2.42
C ASP A 12 -4.34 11.23 3.64
N SER A 13 -4.13 9.91 3.71
CA SER A 13 -3.55 9.23 4.87
C SER A 13 -2.57 8.13 4.46
N ILE A 14 -1.66 7.79 5.38
CA ILE A 14 -0.71 6.68 5.23
C ILE A 14 -1.47 5.35 5.12
N THR A 15 -2.54 5.19 5.89
CA THR A 15 -3.41 4.01 5.87
C THR A 15 -3.92 3.72 4.45
N ARG A 16 -4.30 4.74 3.68
CA ARG A 16 -4.71 4.57 2.29
C ARG A 16 -3.60 3.97 1.43
N LEU A 17 -2.35 4.46 1.57
CA LEU A 17 -1.20 3.95 0.82
C LEU A 17 -0.92 2.47 1.14
N VAL A 18 -1.09 2.06 2.41
CA VAL A 18 -0.90 0.66 2.81
C VAL A 18 -1.97 -0.25 2.21
N PHE A 19 -3.25 0.13 2.29
CA PHE A 19 -4.36 -0.75 1.95
C PHE A 19 -4.82 -0.67 0.50
N PHE A 20 -4.44 0.36 -0.25
CA PHE A 20 -4.83 0.51 -1.65
C PHE A 20 -4.45 -0.72 -2.52
N PRO A 21 -3.20 -1.25 -2.47
CA PRO A 21 -2.85 -2.43 -3.25
C PRO A 21 -3.69 -3.66 -2.85
N THR A 22 -3.97 -3.85 -1.56
CA THR A 22 -4.84 -4.94 -1.08
C THR A 22 -6.28 -4.78 -1.61
N LEU A 23 -6.83 -3.56 -1.59
CA LEU A 23 -8.17 -3.31 -2.14
C LEU A 23 -8.22 -3.57 -3.64
N ALA A 24 -7.14 -3.27 -4.36
CA ALA A 24 -7.02 -3.57 -5.79
C ALA A 24 -6.96 -5.08 -6.10
N VAL A 25 -6.75 -5.95 -5.13
CA VAL A 25 -6.88 -7.40 -5.30
C VAL A 25 -8.34 -7.80 -5.53
N ILE A 26 -9.31 -7.08 -4.98
CA ILE A 26 -10.74 -7.45 -5.08
C ILE A 26 -11.21 -7.54 -6.53
N PRO A 27 -11.05 -6.53 -7.39
CA PRO A 27 -11.41 -6.65 -8.82
C PRO A 27 -10.60 -7.74 -9.54
N LEU A 28 -9.33 -7.93 -9.15
CA LEU A 28 -8.47 -8.95 -9.74
C LEU A 28 -9.03 -10.37 -9.53
N LEU A 29 -9.67 -10.65 -8.39
CA LEU A 29 -10.29 -11.95 -8.13
C LEU A 29 -11.42 -12.27 -9.14
N PHE A 30 -12.13 -11.26 -9.60
CA PHE A 30 -13.15 -11.41 -10.65
C PHE A 30 -12.54 -11.55 -12.04
N MET A 31 -11.29 -11.06 -12.23
CA MET A 31 -10.56 -11.15 -13.50
C MET A 31 -9.82 -12.49 -13.71
N ARG A 32 -10.01 -13.49 -12.87
CA ARG A 32 -9.33 -14.80 -12.98
C ARG A 32 -9.55 -15.52 -14.33
N ARG A 33 -10.64 -15.21 -15.02
CA ARG A 33 -10.97 -15.75 -16.36
C ARG A 33 -10.72 -14.74 -17.49
N ALA A 34 -10.24 -13.54 -17.17
CA ALA A 34 -9.95 -12.52 -18.16
C ALA A 34 -8.70 -12.89 -19.00
N PRO A 35 -8.59 -12.37 -20.23
CA PRO A 35 -7.40 -12.56 -21.04
C PRO A 35 -6.17 -11.98 -20.33
N ALA A 36 -5.01 -12.64 -20.49
CA ALA A 36 -3.77 -12.23 -19.83
C ALA A 36 -3.42 -10.76 -20.09
N GLN A 37 -3.71 -10.25 -21.27
CA GLN A 37 -3.49 -8.85 -21.62
C GLN A 37 -4.27 -7.88 -20.71
N ALA A 38 -5.53 -8.17 -20.41
CA ALA A 38 -6.35 -7.34 -19.51
C ALA A 38 -5.77 -7.32 -18.09
N VAL A 39 -5.31 -8.47 -17.59
CA VAL A 39 -4.70 -8.58 -16.26
C VAL A 39 -3.36 -7.83 -16.19
N LYS A 40 -2.55 -7.91 -17.25
CA LYS A 40 -1.29 -7.15 -17.37
C LYS A 40 -1.53 -5.65 -17.28
N ILE A 41 -2.48 -5.15 -18.09
CA ILE A 41 -2.84 -3.72 -18.12
C ILE A 41 -3.40 -3.29 -16.76
N TYR A 42 -4.26 -4.11 -16.15
CA TYR A 42 -4.81 -3.84 -14.83
C TYR A 42 -3.71 -3.72 -13.77
N GLY A 43 -2.80 -4.71 -13.68
CA GLY A 43 -1.68 -4.68 -12.73
C GLY A 43 -0.77 -3.46 -12.91
N LEU A 44 -0.46 -3.12 -14.16
CA LEU A 44 0.33 -1.93 -14.47
C LEU A 44 -0.43 -0.64 -14.10
N ALA A 45 -1.71 -0.54 -14.41
CA ALA A 45 -2.52 0.63 -14.07
C ALA A 45 -2.59 0.85 -12.54
N VAL A 46 -2.85 -0.22 -11.78
CA VAL A 46 -2.88 -0.17 -10.31
C VAL A 46 -1.51 0.26 -9.76
N SER A 47 -0.41 -0.29 -10.29
CA SER A 47 0.95 0.06 -9.84
C SER A 47 1.30 1.54 -10.13
N LEU A 48 0.85 2.09 -11.25
CA LEU A 48 1.04 3.50 -11.57
C LEU A 48 0.17 4.42 -10.69
N VAL A 49 -1.06 4.00 -10.38
CA VAL A 49 -1.93 4.75 -9.46
C VAL A 49 -1.31 4.76 -8.06
N GLU A 50 -0.81 3.61 -7.57
CA GLU A 50 -0.13 3.52 -6.27
C GLU A 50 1.07 4.46 -6.21
N LEU A 51 1.94 4.43 -7.22
CA LEU A 51 3.08 5.36 -7.33
C LEU A 51 2.61 6.81 -7.32
N GLY A 52 1.56 7.14 -8.05
CA GLY A 52 0.97 8.49 -8.08
C GLY A 52 0.45 8.93 -6.71
N LEU A 53 -0.21 8.03 -5.96
CA LEU A 53 -0.68 8.30 -4.60
C LEU A 53 0.48 8.56 -3.64
N ILE A 54 1.55 7.75 -3.70
CA ILE A 54 2.75 7.93 -2.88
C ILE A 54 3.42 9.28 -3.20
N ILE A 55 3.58 9.63 -4.47
CA ILE A 55 4.17 10.92 -4.89
C ILE A 55 3.30 12.08 -4.43
N ALA A 56 1.98 12.01 -4.60
CA ALA A 56 1.06 13.05 -4.18
C ALA A 56 1.09 13.26 -2.66
N PHE A 57 1.06 12.16 -1.90
CA PHE A 57 1.19 12.20 -0.44
C PHE A 57 2.52 12.82 -0.01
N THR A 58 3.62 12.39 -0.63
CA THR A 58 4.96 12.95 -0.36
C THR A 58 5.00 14.45 -0.64
N ALA A 59 4.46 14.89 -1.78
CA ALA A 59 4.48 16.29 -2.16
C ALA A 59 3.64 17.19 -1.24
N SER A 60 2.54 16.65 -0.67
CA SER A 60 1.65 17.40 0.23
C SER A 60 2.17 17.47 1.68
N HIS A 61 2.96 16.47 2.11
CA HIS A 61 3.43 16.36 3.50
C HIS A 61 4.94 16.53 3.66
N TRP A 62 5.67 16.81 2.56
CA TRP A 62 7.10 17.06 2.63
C TRP A 62 7.36 18.38 3.35
N ASP A 63 7.76 18.30 4.60
CA ASP A 63 8.34 19.42 5.32
C ASP A 63 9.84 19.16 5.57
N ALA A 64 10.69 20.15 5.25
CA ALA A 64 12.14 20.08 5.43
C ALA A 64 12.60 19.89 6.89
N SER A 65 11.66 19.96 7.83
CA SER A 65 11.91 19.73 9.27
C SER A 65 12.16 18.25 9.63
N GLY A 66 11.93 17.30 8.70
CA GLY A 66 12.05 15.86 8.97
C GLY A 66 11.02 15.34 9.96
N MET A 67 9.90 16.05 10.11
CA MET A 67 8.86 15.72 11.09
C MET A 67 8.14 14.44 10.69
N LEU A 68 7.95 13.56 11.67
CA LEU A 68 7.17 12.34 11.52
C LEU A 68 5.70 12.67 11.24
N VAL A 69 5.22 12.30 10.06
CA VAL A 69 3.79 12.36 9.73
C VAL A 69 3.11 11.11 10.28
N ARG A 70 2.02 11.28 11.01
CA ARG A 70 1.26 10.18 11.63
C ARG A 70 -0.20 10.25 11.27
N ASP A 71 -0.80 9.09 11.03
CA ASP A 71 -2.24 8.97 11.01
C ASP A 71 -2.81 9.01 12.45
N PRO A 72 -4.09 9.37 12.63
CA PRO A 72 -4.75 9.26 13.91
C PRO A 72 -4.67 7.84 14.48
N VAL A 73 -4.28 7.74 15.75
CA VAL A 73 -4.18 6.45 16.45
C VAL A 73 -5.56 5.83 16.62
N LEU A 74 -5.75 4.61 16.17
CA LEU A 74 -7.00 3.86 16.37
C LEU A 74 -6.79 2.76 17.41
N PRO A 75 -7.63 2.66 18.43
CA PRO A 75 -7.59 1.55 19.37
C PRO A 75 -8.02 0.26 18.65
N TRP A 76 -7.16 -0.75 18.65
CA TRP A 76 -7.45 -2.03 17.99
C TRP A 76 -7.88 -3.09 18.99
N ILE A 77 -7.03 -3.44 19.94
CA ILE A 77 -7.35 -4.43 20.98
C ILE A 77 -7.06 -3.80 22.34
N GLN A 78 -8.09 -3.74 23.19
CA GLN A 78 -7.98 -3.23 24.55
C GLN A 78 -8.43 -4.32 25.55
N MET A 79 -7.47 -4.83 26.33
CA MET A 79 -7.71 -5.79 27.41
C MET A 79 -7.01 -5.32 28.68
N PRO A 80 -7.45 -5.75 29.87
CA PRO A 80 -6.74 -5.45 31.11
C PRO A 80 -5.28 -5.88 31.03
N GLY A 81 -4.35 -4.91 31.04
CA GLY A 81 -2.92 -5.13 30.95
C GLY A 81 -2.32 -5.22 29.54
N LEU A 82 -3.14 -5.15 28.47
CA LEU A 82 -2.66 -5.13 27.08
C LEU A 82 -3.49 -4.13 26.26
N SER A 83 -2.81 -3.14 25.68
CA SER A 83 -3.40 -2.18 24.75
C SER A 83 -2.61 -2.22 23.46
N ILE A 84 -3.23 -2.70 22.39
CA ILE A 84 -2.69 -2.71 21.03
C ILE A 84 -3.41 -1.63 20.26
N VAL A 85 -2.65 -0.75 19.63
CA VAL A 85 -3.16 0.36 18.83
C VAL A 85 -2.73 0.20 17.38
N TYR A 86 -3.59 0.62 16.46
CA TYR A 86 -3.20 0.81 15.07
C TYR A 86 -2.57 2.21 14.97
N GLU A 87 -1.25 2.23 14.84
CA GLU A 87 -0.48 3.45 14.69
C GLU A 87 0.50 3.31 13.52
N VAL A 88 0.32 4.15 12.53
CA VAL A 88 1.19 4.23 11.35
C VAL A 88 1.74 5.63 11.20
N GLY A 89 2.99 5.72 10.78
CA GLY A 89 3.66 6.99 10.55
C GLY A 89 4.79 6.85 9.54
N MET A 90 5.18 7.97 8.97
CA MET A 90 6.22 8.06 7.96
C MET A 90 7.21 9.14 8.35
N ASP A 91 8.47 8.77 8.45
CA ASP A 91 9.58 9.66 8.76
C ASP A 91 10.48 9.90 7.54
N GLY A 92 11.54 10.70 7.72
CA GLY A 92 12.50 11.01 6.65
C GLY A 92 13.29 9.81 6.14
N ILE A 93 13.25 8.65 6.83
CA ILE A 93 13.91 7.41 6.40
C ILE A 93 12.91 6.49 5.70
N SER A 94 11.72 6.29 6.26
CA SER A 94 10.69 5.43 5.69
C SER A 94 10.11 5.99 4.39
N LEU A 95 9.98 7.30 4.26
CA LEU A 95 9.44 7.98 3.08
C LEU A 95 10.18 7.62 1.78
N PRO A 96 11.52 7.76 1.65
CA PRO A 96 12.23 7.36 0.44
C PRO A 96 12.15 5.85 0.18
N LEU A 97 12.04 5.01 1.20
CA LEU A 97 11.87 3.57 1.04
C LEU A 97 10.48 3.23 0.50
N VAL A 98 9.44 3.89 0.98
CA VAL A 98 8.08 3.76 0.44
C VAL A 98 8.01 4.25 -1.01
N LEU A 99 8.63 5.40 -1.33
CA LEU A 99 8.76 5.89 -2.71
C LEU A 99 9.48 4.88 -3.61
N LEU A 100 10.58 4.31 -3.14
CA LEU A 100 11.31 3.28 -3.88
C LEU A 100 10.44 2.05 -4.12
N THR A 101 9.70 1.59 -3.11
CA THR A 101 8.77 0.45 -3.23
C THR A 101 7.70 0.74 -4.28
N GLY A 102 7.08 1.92 -4.23
CA GLY A 102 6.08 2.34 -5.22
C GLY A 102 6.63 2.45 -6.64
N LEU A 103 7.90 2.87 -6.79
CA LEU A 103 8.57 2.93 -8.09
C LEU A 103 8.94 1.55 -8.63
N LEU A 104 9.37 0.64 -7.78
CA LEU A 104 9.76 -0.71 -8.19
C LEU A 104 8.59 -1.52 -8.72
N LEU A 105 7.39 -1.35 -8.18
CA LEU A 105 6.22 -2.13 -8.58
C LEU A 105 5.91 -2.02 -10.08
N PRO A 106 5.73 -0.84 -10.70
CA PRO A 106 5.52 -0.73 -12.15
C PRO A 106 6.72 -1.23 -12.96
N ILE A 107 7.96 -1.05 -12.47
CA ILE A 107 9.16 -1.55 -13.16
C ILE A 107 9.13 -3.09 -13.21
N VAL A 108 8.80 -3.75 -12.11
CA VAL A 108 8.68 -5.22 -12.06
C VAL A 108 7.54 -5.70 -12.96
N MET A 109 6.39 -5.01 -12.99
CA MET A 109 5.28 -5.33 -13.90
C MET A 109 5.69 -5.26 -15.36
N LEU A 110 6.42 -4.21 -15.75
CA LEU A 110 6.93 -4.04 -17.12
C LEU A 110 8.04 -5.05 -17.45
N GLY A 111 8.97 -5.28 -16.54
CA GLY A 111 10.07 -6.25 -16.72
C GLY A 111 9.56 -7.68 -16.89
N SER A 112 8.47 -8.02 -16.19
CA SER A 112 7.86 -9.36 -16.26
C SER A 112 6.95 -9.55 -17.49
N TRP A 113 6.68 -8.50 -18.28
CA TRP A 113 5.67 -8.48 -19.34
C TRP A 113 5.80 -9.60 -20.37
N LYS A 114 7.03 -9.96 -20.73
CA LYS A 114 7.36 -11.03 -21.70
C LYS A 114 7.80 -12.33 -21.03
N GLY A 115 8.18 -12.28 -19.75
CA GLY A 115 8.78 -13.43 -19.05
C GLY A 115 7.76 -14.39 -18.44
N ILE A 116 6.51 -13.99 -18.31
CA ILE A 116 5.45 -14.81 -17.70
C ILE A 116 4.44 -15.19 -18.79
N ASP A 117 4.38 -16.49 -19.13
CA ASP A 117 3.44 -17.00 -20.14
C ASP A 117 2.08 -17.37 -19.54
N LYS A 118 2.07 -17.85 -18.30
CA LYS A 118 0.86 -18.37 -17.62
C LYS A 118 0.72 -17.78 -16.20
N HIS A 119 -0.51 -17.80 -15.68
CA HIS A 119 -0.83 -17.41 -14.29
C HIS A 119 -0.60 -15.92 -13.93
N TRP A 120 -0.80 -15.02 -14.88
CA TRP A 120 -0.72 -13.58 -14.63
C TRP A 120 -1.56 -13.09 -13.43
N PRO A 121 -2.83 -13.56 -13.22
CA PRO A 121 -3.59 -13.14 -12.06
C PRO A 121 -2.90 -13.46 -10.73
N GLY A 122 -2.26 -14.64 -10.63
CA GLY A 122 -1.50 -15.03 -9.44
C GLY A 122 -0.26 -14.16 -9.22
N PHE A 123 0.45 -13.81 -10.29
CA PHE A 123 1.61 -12.92 -10.21
C PHE A 123 1.23 -11.51 -9.75
N VAL A 124 0.20 -10.91 -10.37
CA VAL A 124 -0.27 -9.57 -9.98
C VAL A 124 -0.78 -9.57 -8.53
N LEU A 125 -1.54 -10.61 -8.14
CA LEU A 125 -1.99 -10.77 -6.76
C LEU A 125 -0.83 -10.81 -5.77
N ALA A 126 0.20 -11.64 -6.05
CA ALA A 126 1.37 -11.76 -5.19
C ALA A 126 2.12 -10.42 -5.07
N MET A 127 2.28 -9.70 -6.17
CA MET A 127 2.96 -8.41 -6.19
C MET A 127 2.19 -7.34 -5.39
N LEU A 128 0.86 -7.26 -5.52
CA LEU A 128 0.05 -6.29 -4.78
C LEU A 128 0.06 -6.59 -3.27
N LEU A 129 -0.08 -7.86 -2.87
CA LEU A 129 0.01 -8.24 -1.46
C LEU A 129 1.41 -8.01 -0.88
N LEU A 130 2.46 -8.31 -1.65
CA LEU A 130 3.84 -8.03 -1.26
C LEU A 130 4.07 -6.55 -1.02
N THR A 131 3.57 -5.69 -1.91
CA THR A 131 3.67 -4.23 -1.77
C THR A 131 2.96 -3.76 -0.50
N THR A 132 1.74 -4.25 -0.23
CA THR A 132 1.03 -3.96 1.04
C THR A 132 1.87 -4.35 2.25
N GLY A 133 2.48 -5.53 2.26
CA GLY A 133 3.32 -6.00 3.36
C GLY A 133 4.57 -5.14 3.54
N ILE A 134 5.26 -4.80 2.45
CA ILE A 134 6.47 -3.96 2.52
C ILE A 134 6.11 -2.55 3.00
N VAL A 135 5.14 -1.88 2.36
CA VAL A 135 4.75 -0.52 2.77
C VAL A 135 4.23 -0.53 4.20
N GLY A 136 3.39 -1.51 4.57
CA GLY A 136 2.88 -1.65 5.94
C GLY A 136 3.98 -1.78 6.97
N SER A 137 5.01 -2.61 6.72
CA SER A 137 6.14 -2.77 7.64
C SER A 137 7.03 -1.53 7.75
N LEU A 138 7.15 -0.75 6.67
CA LEU A 138 7.95 0.48 6.66
C LEU A 138 7.30 1.63 7.41
N VAL A 139 5.98 1.62 7.56
CA VAL A 139 5.21 2.69 8.22
C VAL A 139 4.63 2.29 9.57
N ALA A 140 4.75 1.03 9.98
CA ALA A 140 4.28 0.55 11.28
C ALA A 140 5.10 1.20 12.41
N LEU A 141 4.41 1.83 13.36
CA LEU A 141 5.03 2.41 14.56
C LEU A 141 4.82 1.53 15.80
N ASP A 142 3.83 0.65 15.78
CA ASP A 142 3.57 -0.32 16.85
C ASP A 142 4.21 -1.68 16.53
N LEU A 143 4.87 -2.28 17.53
CA LEU A 143 5.53 -3.58 17.40
C LEU A 143 4.59 -4.72 17.03
N PHE A 144 3.32 -4.64 17.43
CA PHE A 144 2.30 -5.65 17.09
C PHE A 144 1.73 -5.47 15.69
N LEU A 145 1.89 -4.28 15.09
CA LEU A 145 1.48 -4.02 13.72
C LEU A 145 2.55 -4.44 12.71
N PHE A 146 3.83 -4.34 13.11
CA PHE A 146 5.00 -4.77 12.32
C PHE A 146 5.06 -6.29 12.20
#